data_86587eb7b3e5eb5c1b42551344689b8a
#
_entry.id   86587eb7b3e5eb5c1b42551344689b8a
#
_cell.length_a   1.000
_cell.length_b   1.000
_cell.length_c   1.000
_cell.angle_alpha   90.00
_cell.angle_beta   90.00
_cell.angle_gamma   90.00
#
_symmetry.space_group_name_H-M   'P 1'
#
loop_
_entity.id
_entity.type
_entity.pdbx_description
1 polymer ?
#
loop_
_entity_poly.entity_id
_entity_poly.type
_entity_poly.pdbx_seq_one_letter_code
_entity_poly.pdbx_strand_id
1 'polypeptide(L)'
;KERNAAKDMEQEIIRLKLQGIQGLVIDLRNNGGGSLQTVVDMAGFFIDEGPVVQVKTSDKGSKILKDRDGKTLWGGPLVIMVNELSASASEILAAAMQDYERAVVLGSKQTFGKGTVQNIIELNRFVSKSTYGDLGALKFTTEKFYRITGKSTQLEGVYSDVVVPDQYAYVNIGEKDEENPLVWDQ
;
A
#
# COMPACT_ATOMS: atom_id res chain seq x y z
N LYS A 1 -4.16 12.88 20.01
CA LYS A 1 -4.86 11.72 19.39
C LYS A 1 -4.06 11.31 18.16
N GLU A 2 -3.60 10.11 18.14
CA GLU A 2 -2.91 9.54 16.95
C GLU A 2 -3.93 9.45 15.81
N ARG A 3 -3.62 10.00 14.63
CA ARG A 3 -4.48 9.90 13.45
C ARG A 3 -4.36 8.51 12.85
N ASN A 4 -5.49 7.93 12.42
CA ASN A 4 -5.52 6.63 11.76
C ASN A 4 -6.34 6.75 10.48
N ALA A 5 -5.68 6.56 9.33
CA ALA A 5 -6.28 6.76 8.01
C ALA A 5 -7.51 5.85 7.77
N ALA A 6 -7.51 4.60 8.28
CA ALA A 6 -8.67 3.73 8.13
C ALA A 6 -9.89 4.28 8.87
N LYS A 7 -9.72 4.72 10.12
CA LYS A 7 -10.82 5.32 10.90
C LYS A 7 -11.34 6.62 10.28
N ASP A 8 -10.44 7.45 9.78
CA ASP A 8 -10.81 8.71 9.13
C ASP A 8 -11.55 8.42 7.81
N MET A 9 -11.10 7.44 7.02
CA MET A 9 -11.76 7.00 5.79
C MET A 9 -13.13 6.38 6.07
N GLU A 10 -13.27 5.54 7.09
CA GLU A 10 -14.55 4.94 7.49
C GLU A 10 -15.59 6.03 7.77
N GLN A 11 -15.25 7.01 8.59
CA GLN A 11 -16.14 8.12 8.93
C GLN A 11 -16.52 8.93 7.70
N GLU A 12 -15.57 9.17 6.79
CA GLU A 12 -15.85 9.93 5.58
C GLU A 12 -16.73 9.17 4.60
N ILE A 13 -16.52 7.86 4.42
CA ILE A 13 -17.40 7.02 3.59
C ILE A 13 -18.83 7.04 4.15
N ILE A 14 -18.99 6.89 5.47
CA ILE A 14 -20.32 6.96 6.11
C ILE A 14 -20.98 8.32 5.84
N ARG A 15 -20.24 9.41 6.02
CA ARG A 15 -20.71 10.77 5.76
C ARG A 15 -21.17 10.96 4.30
N LEU A 16 -20.35 10.51 3.36
CA LEU A 16 -20.65 10.61 1.93
C LEU A 16 -21.85 9.74 1.52
N LYS A 17 -22.00 8.54 2.08
CA LYS A 17 -23.19 7.69 1.87
C LYS A 17 -24.48 8.39 2.30
N LEU A 18 -24.46 9.08 3.43
CA LEU A 18 -25.61 9.87 3.89
C LEU A 18 -25.97 11.03 2.95
N GLN A 19 -25.01 11.50 2.15
CA GLN A 19 -25.22 12.51 1.11
C GLN A 19 -25.71 11.92 -0.23
N GLY A 20 -25.86 10.59 -0.33
CA GLY A 20 -26.37 9.91 -1.51
C GLY A 20 -25.40 9.86 -2.70
N ILE A 21 -24.09 9.73 -2.45
CA ILE A 21 -23.10 9.60 -3.52
C ILE A 21 -23.40 8.38 -4.41
N GLN A 22 -23.09 8.52 -5.71
CA GLN A 22 -23.27 7.45 -6.70
C GLN A 22 -21.99 6.70 -7.04
N GLY A 23 -20.84 7.23 -6.65
CA GLY A 23 -19.52 6.64 -6.86
C GLY A 23 -18.51 7.22 -5.89
N LEU A 24 -17.40 6.51 -5.67
CA LEU A 24 -16.32 6.91 -4.78
C LEU A 24 -15.02 6.94 -5.55
N VAL A 25 -14.23 7.97 -5.34
CA VAL A 25 -12.86 8.07 -5.84
C VAL A 25 -11.91 8.14 -4.65
N ILE A 26 -10.91 7.26 -4.64
CA ILE A 26 -9.80 7.31 -3.68
C ILE A 26 -8.57 7.85 -4.41
N ASP A 27 -8.04 8.98 -3.96
CA ASP A 27 -6.84 9.58 -4.54
C ASP A 27 -5.60 9.18 -3.73
N LEU A 28 -4.79 8.30 -4.32
CA LEU A 28 -3.52 7.83 -3.77
C LEU A 28 -2.30 8.45 -4.47
N ARG A 29 -2.51 9.41 -5.35
CA ARG A 29 -1.39 10.09 -6.01
C ARG A 29 -0.50 10.78 -4.98
N ASN A 30 0.81 10.67 -5.18
CA ASN A 30 1.84 11.19 -4.26
C ASN A 30 1.81 10.57 -2.85
N ASN A 31 1.14 9.44 -2.66
CA ASN A 31 1.07 8.76 -1.38
C ASN A 31 2.09 7.62 -1.31
N GLY A 32 3.18 7.84 -0.58
CA GLY A 32 4.27 6.88 -0.40
C GLY A 32 3.96 5.65 0.46
N GLY A 33 2.70 5.50 0.88
CA GLY A 33 2.25 4.37 1.69
C GLY A 33 2.13 4.67 3.19
N GLY A 34 2.21 3.63 4.01
CA GLY A 34 2.03 3.74 5.46
C GLY A 34 1.93 2.38 6.15
N SER A 35 1.09 2.31 7.16
CA SER A 35 0.91 1.10 7.97
C SER A 35 0.26 -0.04 7.17
N LEU A 36 0.89 -1.21 7.23
CA LEU A 36 0.38 -2.43 6.61
C LEU A 36 -0.98 -2.85 7.19
N GLN A 37 -1.16 -2.76 8.51
CA GLN A 37 -2.45 -3.10 9.13
C GLN A 37 -3.54 -2.12 8.70
N THR A 38 -3.23 -0.82 8.66
CA THR A 38 -4.18 0.21 8.25
C THR A 38 -4.69 -0.01 6.83
N VAL A 39 -3.82 -0.42 5.89
CA VAL A 39 -4.26 -0.68 4.51
C VAL A 39 -5.12 -1.94 4.40
N VAL A 40 -4.88 -2.95 5.22
CA VAL A 40 -5.75 -4.14 5.28
C VAL A 40 -7.14 -3.75 5.77
N ASP A 41 -7.23 -2.94 6.83
CA ASP A 41 -8.49 -2.42 7.35
C ASP A 41 -9.23 -1.57 6.29
N MET A 42 -8.49 -0.72 5.54
CA MET A 42 -9.07 0.09 4.47
C MET A 42 -9.61 -0.77 3.31
N ALA A 43 -8.91 -1.83 2.93
CA ALA A 43 -9.37 -2.73 1.87
C ALA A 43 -10.67 -3.44 2.26
N GLY A 44 -10.84 -3.81 3.55
CA GLY A 44 -12.06 -4.40 4.10
C GLY A 44 -13.30 -3.54 3.92
N PHE A 45 -13.18 -2.22 3.76
CA PHE A 45 -14.34 -1.36 3.48
C PHE A 45 -15.00 -1.62 2.12
N PHE A 46 -14.33 -2.33 1.23
CA PHE A 46 -14.73 -2.51 -0.17
C PHE A 46 -14.98 -3.97 -0.56
N ILE A 47 -14.61 -4.93 0.27
CA ILE A 47 -14.81 -6.37 0.08
C ILE A 47 -15.57 -6.94 1.28
N ASP A 48 -16.24 -8.07 1.10
CA ASP A 48 -16.94 -8.72 2.23
C ASP A 48 -15.94 -9.38 3.19
N GLU A 49 -15.02 -10.18 2.65
CA GLU A 49 -13.91 -10.79 3.36
C GLU A 49 -12.87 -11.32 2.36
N GLY A 50 -11.66 -11.57 2.81
CA GLY A 50 -10.66 -12.24 2.01
C GLY A 50 -9.23 -11.71 2.15
N PRO A 51 -8.27 -12.32 1.45
CA PRO A 51 -6.88 -11.91 1.48
C PRO A 51 -6.70 -10.51 0.86
N VAL A 52 -5.83 -9.70 1.45
CA VAL A 52 -5.49 -8.36 0.95
C VAL A 52 -4.04 -8.34 0.46
N VAL A 53 -3.15 -8.98 1.19
CA VAL A 53 -1.72 -9.00 0.87
C VAL A 53 -1.06 -10.24 1.49
N GLN A 54 -0.05 -10.77 0.81
CA GLN A 54 0.82 -11.80 1.33
C GLN A 54 2.14 -11.16 1.75
N VAL A 55 2.67 -11.54 2.91
CA VAL A 55 3.94 -11.03 3.46
C VAL A 55 4.87 -12.20 3.72
N LYS A 56 6.08 -12.15 3.18
CA LYS A 56 7.09 -13.20 3.31
C LYS A 56 8.29 -12.67 4.08
N THR A 57 8.65 -13.38 5.15
CA THR A 57 9.88 -13.19 5.91
C THR A 57 10.87 -14.30 5.57
N SER A 58 12.18 -14.02 5.68
CA SER A 58 13.25 -15.01 5.40
C SER A 58 13.12 -16.28 6.25
N ASP A 59 12.70 -16.14 7.50
CA ASP A 59 12.80 -17.22 8.50
C ASP A 59 11.42 -17.81 8.88
N LYS A 60 10.31 -17.14 8.60
CA LYS A 60 8.96 -17.51 9.11
C LYS A 60 7.96 -17.91 8.03
N GLY A 61 8.43 -17.99 6.77
CA GLY A 61 7.54 -18.28 5.64
C GLY A 61 6.61 -17.13 5.30
N SER A 62 5.49 -17.45 4.63
CA SER A 62 4.51 -16.45 4.18
C SER A 62 3.34 -16.34 5.12
N LYS A 63 2.89 -15.11 5.39
CA LYS A 63 1.68 -14.77 6.14
C LYS A 63 0.70 -14.04 5.24
N ILE A 64 -0.55 -14.47 5.22
CA ILE A 64 -1.63 -13.78 4.50
C ILE A 64 -2.34 -12.86 5.49
N LEU A 65 -2.36 -11.57 5.17
CA LEU A 65 -3.17 -10.59 5.85
C LEU A 65 -4.49 -10.44 5.10
N LYS A 66 -5.59 -10.52 5.83
CA LYS A 66 -6.92 -10.55 5.26
C LYS A 66 -7.92 -9.78 6.09
N ASP A 67 -8.93 -9.26 5.43
CA ASP A 67 -10.16 -8.84 6.06
C ASP A 67 -10.97 -10.04 6.51
N ARG A 68 -11.66 -9.92 7.66
CA ARG A 68 -12.39 -11.02 8.33
C ARG A 68 -13.74 -10.60 8.88
N ASP A 69 -14.15 -9.36 8.72
CA ASP A 69 -15.34 -8.85 9.41
C ASP A 69 -16.65 -9.11 8.67
N GLY A 70 -16.58 -9.52 7.40
CA GLY A 70 -17.74 -9.84 6.58
C GLY A 70 -18.63 -8.64 6.26
N LYS A 71 -18.08 -7.40 6.24
CA LYS A 71 -18.84 -6.17 6.12
C LYS A 71 -18.28 -5.25 5.06
N THR A 72 -18.94 -5.16 3.94
CA THR A 72 -18.61 -4.13 2.94
C THR A 72 -19.24 -2.79 3.33
N LEU A 73 -18.41 -1.80 3.60
CA LEU A 73 -18.87 -0.45 3.91
C LEU A 73 -19.38 0.28 2.65
N TRP A 74 -18.69 0.13 1.52
CA TRP A 74 -19.05 0.71 0.22
C TRP A 74 -19.05 -0.34 -0.90
N GLY A 75 -20.20 -0.70 -1.40
CA GLY A 75 -20.39 -1.65 -2.52
C GLY A 75 -20.63 -0.99 -3.89
N GLY A 76 -20.73 0.35 -3.96
CA GLY A 76 -20.95 1.10 -5.20
C GLY A 76 -19.70 1.23 -6.09
N PRO A 77 -19.79 1.92 -7.23
CA PRO A 77 -18.66 2.17 -8.13
C PRO A 77 -17.47 2.79 -7.39
N LEU A 78 -16.26 2.27 -7.67
CA LEU A 78 -15.01 2.68 -7.02
C LEU A 78 -13.92 2.91 -8.07
N VAL A 79 -13.24 4.03 -7.97
CA VAL A 79 -12.04 4.37 -8.74
C VAL A 79 -10.90 4.67 -7.78
N ILE A 80 -9.70 4.18 -8.09
CA ILE A 80 -8.48 4.49 -7.36
C ILE A 80 -7.54 5.23 -8.29
N MET A 81 -7.20 6.47 -7.93
CA MET A 81 -6.25 7.28 -8.67
C MET A 81 -4.84 7.06 -8.13
N VAL A 82 -3.88 6.80 -9.03
CA VAL A 82 -2.48 6.53 -8.69
C VAL A 82 -1.53 7.33 -9.57
N ASN A 83 -0.29 7.49 -9.14
CA ASN A 83 0.81 7.94 -9.98
C ASN A 83 2.13 7.25 -9.60
N GLU A 84 3.24 7.65 -10.24
CA GLU A 84 4.57 7.09 -10.02
C GLU A 84 5.07 7.19 -8.58
N LEU A 85 4.50 8.11 -7.78
CA LEU A 85 4.82 8.30 -6.36
C LEU A 85 3.89 7.54 -5.42
N SER A 86 2.89 6.83 -5.95
CA SER A 86 2.07 5.91 -5.16
C SER A 86 2.88 4.66 -4.84
N ALA A 87 3.22 4.44 -3.57
CA ALA A 87 4.15 3.38 -3.16
C ALA A 87 3.66 2.55 -1.97
N SER A 88 4.18 1.32 -1.83
CA SER A 88 4.02 0.49 -0.63
C SER A 88 2.55 0.21 -0.28
N ALA A 89 2.02 0.69 0.86
CA ALA A 89 0.63 0.47 1.27
C ALA A 89 -0.38 0.99 0.24
N SER A 90 -0.08 2.07 -0.49
CA SER A 90 -0.92 2.56 -1.59
C SER A 90 -0.99 1.54 -2.73
N GLU A 91 0.12 0.88 -3.03
CA GLU A 91 0.18 -0.19 -4.03
C GLU A 91 -0.58 -1.43 -3.58
N ILE A 92 -0.52 -1.77 -2.28
CA ILE A 92 -1.28 -2.88 -1.71
C ILE A 92 -2.78 -2.64 -1.89
N LEU A 93 -3.28 -1.44 -1.58
CA LEU A 93 -4.70 -1.14 -1.73
C LEU A 93 -5.13 -1.19 -3.20
N ALA A 94 -4.39 -0.51 -4.08
CA ALA A 94 -4.69 -0.49 -5.51
C ALA A 94 -4.65 -1.90 -6.11
N ALA A 95 -3.60 -2.69 -5.78
CA ALA A 95 -3.45 -4.06 -6.25
C ALA A 95 -4.58 -4.98 -5.76
N ALA A 96 -4.93 -4.92 -4.47
CA ALA A 96 -6.01 -5.74 -3.92
C ALA A 96 -7.34 -5.41 -4.60
N MET A 97 -7.69 -4.14 -4.73
CA MET A 97 -8.93 -3.73 -5.38
C MET A 97 -8.97 -4.08 -6.88
N GLN A 98 -7.83 -4.03 -7.56
CA GLN A 98 -7.71 -4.48 -8.95
C GLN A 98 -7.86 -6.01 -9.06
N ASP A 99 -7.17 -6.79 -8.22
CA ASP A 99 -7.23 -8.25 -8.21
C ASP A 99 -8.63 -8.79 -7.89
N TYR A 100 -9.41 -8.08 -7.10
CA TYR A 100 -10.83 -8.36 -6.83
C TYR A 100 -11.78 -7.84 -7.90
N GLU A 101 -11.28 -7.18 -8.96
CA GLU A 101 -12.11 -6.47 -9.94
C GLU A 101 -13.10 -5.48 -9.29
N ARG A 102 -12.71 -4.98 -8.12
CA ARG A 102 -13.56 -4.15 -7.27
C ARG A 102 -13.48 -2.66 -7.61
N ALA A 103 -12.34 -2.23 -8.14
CA ALA A 103 -12.11 -0.85 -8.54
C ALA A 103 -11.44 -0.78 -9.90
N VAL A 104 -11.64 0.35 -10.60
CA VAL A 104 -10.83 0.75 -11.73
C VAL A 104 -9.63 1.55 -11.21
N VAL A 105 -8.42 1.13 -11.54
CA VAL A 105 -7.19 1.87 -11.25
C VAL A 105 -6.89 2.82 -12.40
N LEU A 106 -6.83 4.10 -12.11
CA LEU A 106 -6.66 5.17 -13.09
C LEU A 106 -5.46 6.04 -12.72
N GLY A 107 -4.62 6.37 -13.69
CA GLY A 107 -3.50 7.29 -13.46
C GLY A 107 -2.30 7.02 -14.34
N SER A 108 -1.10 7.16 -13.81
CA SER A 108 0.13 6.89 -14.55
C SER A 108 0.23 5.44 -15.00
N LYS A 109 1.13 5.15 -15.92
CA LYS A 109 1.29 3.81 -16.48
C LYS A 109 1.45 2.73 -15.39
N GLN A 110 2.23 3.04 -14.36
CA GLN A 110 2.48 2.17 -13.20
C GLN A 110 2.76 3.01 -11.96
N THR A 111 2.59 2.42 -10.79
CA THR A 111 2.98 2.99 -9.50
C THR A 111 4.49 2.84 -9.27
N PHE A 112 4.99 3.23 -8.10
CA PHE A 112 6.42 3.28 -7.76
C PHE A 112 7.14 1.93 -7.92
N GLY A 113 6.50 0.82 -7.56
CA GLY A 113 7.08 -0.52 -7.65
C GLY A 113 7.80 -0.98 -6.39
N LYS A 114 7.38 -0.53 -5.21
CA LYS A 114 7.95 -0.99 -3.94
C LYS A 114 7.24 -2.24 -3.44
N GLY A 115 7.95 -3.37 -3.43
CA GLY A 115 7.46 -4.66 -2.94
C GLY A 115 8.04 -5.09 -1.58
N THR A 116 8.57 -4.14 -0.79
CA THR A 116 9.29 -4.44 0.45
C THR A 116 8.73 -3.72 1.66
N VAL A 117 8.85 -4.37 2.83
CA VAL A 117 8.55 -3.78 4.14
C VAL A 117 9.86 -3.42 4.82
N GLN A 118 9.97 -2.19 5.27
CA GLN A 118 11.14 -1.68 5.99
C GLN A 118 10.79 -1.42 7.44
N ASN A 119 11.71 -1.82 8.34
CA ASN A 119 11.64 -1.54 9.76
C ASN A 119 12.74 -0.56 10.17
N ILE A 120 12.44 0.23 11.19
CA ILE A 120 13.37 1.15 11.81
C ILE A 120 13.68 0.63 13.21
N ILE A 121 14.96 0.40 13.49
CA ILE A 121 15.42 0.00 14.82
C ILE A 121 16.29 1.12 15.41
N GLU A 122 15.86 1.67 16.52
CA GLU A 122 16.63 2.63 17.30
C GLU A 122 17.82 1.93 17.95
N LEU A 123 19.04 2.35 17.63
CA LEU A 123 20.27 1.70 18.10
C LEU A 123 20.50 1.89 19.60
N ASN A 124 19.98 2.97 20.18
CA ASN A 124 20.04 3.23 21.62
C ASN A 124 19.35 2.13 22.48
N ARG A 125 18.49 1.31 21.88
CA ARG A 125 17.83 0.18 22.58
C ARG A 125 18.80 -0.95 22.95
N PHE A 126 19.96 -1.03 22.30
CA PHE A 126 20.94 -2.09 22.50
C PHE A 126 22.09 -1.70 23.43
N VAL A 127 22.13 -0.44 23.88
CA VAL A 127 23.17 0.06 24.78
C VAL A 127 22.55 0.76 25.98
N SER A 128 22.97 0.34 27.19
CA SER A 128 22.46 0.91 28.46
C SER A 128 22.89 2.35 28.69
N LYS A 129 24.07 2.74 28.20
CA LYS A 129 24.62 4.11 28.16
C LYS A 129 25.55 4.25 26.97
N SER A 130 25.27 5.17 26.08
CA SER A 130 26.18 5.53 25.02
C SER A 130 27.07 6.69 25.48
N THR A 131 28.39 6.50 25.42
CA THR A 131 29.36 7.59 25.62
C THR A 131 29.44 8.51 24.41
N TYR A 132 28.83 8.11 23.29
CA TYR A 132 28.82 8.83 22.03
C TYR A 132 27.52 9.61 21.78
N GLY A 133 26.61 9.66 22.79
CA GLY A 133 25.31 10.31 22.66
C GLY A 133 24.28 9.46 21.94
N ASP A 134 23.42 10.08 21.15
CA ASP A 134 22.42 9.39 20.34
C ASP A 134 23.07 8.63 19.17
N LEU A 135 22.82 7.32 19.11
CA LEU A 135 23.37 6.43 18.07
C LEU A 135 22.49 6.40 16.81
N GLY A 136 21.32 7.10 16.84
CA GLY A 136 20.40 7.10 15.72
C GLY A 136 19.63 5.80 15.53
N ALA A 137 19.17 5.56 14.30
CA ALA A 137 18.34 4.42 13.95
C ALA A 137 18.82 3.77 12.65
N LEU A 138 18.67 2.45 12.57
CA LEU A 138 18.92 1.67 11.36
C LEU A 138 17.58 1.37 10.66
N LYS A 139 17.46 1.77 9.39
CA LYS A 139 16.33 1.41 8.51
C LYS A 139 16.79 0.30 7.58
N PHE A 140 16.07 -0.82 7.56
CA PHE A 140 16.43 -1.98 6.73
C PHE A 140 15.19 -2.76 6.29
N THR A 141 15.32 -3.47 5.18
CA THR A 141 14.28 -4.34 4.65
C THR A 141 14.23 -5.66 5.42
N THR A 142 13.05 -6.03 5.89
CA THR A 142 12.83 -7.25 6.69
C THR A 142 11.91 -8.25 6.01
N GLU A 143 11.02 -7.78 5.14
CA GLU A 143 9.99 -8.58 4.51
C GLU A 143 9.74 -8.12 3.08
N LYS A 144 9.23 -9.05 2.26
CA LYS A 144 8.64 -8.75 0.97
C LYS A 144 7.13 -8.91 1.05
N PHE A 145 6.39 -8.16 0.27
CA PHE A 145 4.96 -8.37 0.13
C PHE A 145 4.57 -8.68 -1.32
N TYR A 146 3.46 -9.39 -1.46
CA TYR A 146 2.96 -9.88 -2.72
C TYR A 146 1.46 -9.63 -2.81
N ARG A 147 0.98 -9.45 -4.04
CA ARG A 147 -0.44 -9.42 -4.36
C ARG A 147 -1.11 -10.75 -3.96
N ILE A 148 -2.42 -10.76 -3.86
CA ILE A 148 -3.19 -11.98 -3.58
C ILE A 148 -3.00 -13.04 -4.67
N THR A 149 -2.63 -12.63 -5.88
CA THR A 149 -2.29 -13.50 -7.02
C THR A 149 -0.89 -14.12 -6.92
N GLY A 150 -0.08 -13.73 -5.94
CA GLY A 150 1.30 -14.20 -5.74
C GLY A 150 2.38 -13.34 -6.40
N LYS A 151 2.02 -12.44 -7.30
CA LYS A 151 2.98 -11.54 -7.97
C LYS A 151 3.49 -10.45 -7.03
N SER A 152 4.77 -10.11 -7.12
CA SER A 152 5.33 -8.96 -6.41
C SER A 152 4.97 -7.64 -7.11
N THR A 153 4.85 -6.56 -6.34
CA THR A 153 4.84 -5.19 -6.88
C THR A 153 6.27 -4.64 -7.07
N GLN A 154 7.30 -5.38 -6.62
CA GLN A 154 8.69 -4.95 -6.73
C GLN A 154 9.07 -4.66 -8.18
N LEU A 155 9.60 -3.48 -8.47
CA LEU A 155 9.98 -2.94 -9.78
C LEU A 155 8.80 -2.66 -10.75
N GLU A 156 7.73 -3.44 -10.68
CA GLU A 156 6.60 -3.35 -11.62
C GLU A 156 5.47 -2.44 -11.10
N GLY A 157 5.29 -2.36 -9.80
CA GLY A 157 4.17 -1.63 -9.21
C GLY A 157 2.82 -2.22 -9.57
N VAL A 158 1.82 -1.35 -9.61
CA VAL A 158 0.47 -1.63 -10.09
C VAL A 158 0.28 -0.89 -11.39
N TYR A 159 -0.03 -1.62 -12.47
CA TYR A 159 -0.38 -1.01 -13.76
C TYR A 159 -1.81 -0.47 -13.71
N SER A 160 -2.00 0.76 -14.20
CA SER A 160 -3.32 1.35 -14.29
C SER A 160 -4.16 0.66 -15.38
N ASP A 161 -5.44 0.44 -15.09
CA ASP A 161 -6.43 -0.04 -16.08
C ASP A 161 -6.72 1.05 -17.12
N VAL A 162 -6.68 2.32 -16.68
CA VAL A 162 -6.82 3.49 -17.55
C VAL A 162 -5.63 4.41 -17.32
N VAL A 163 -4.80 4.56 -18.34
CA VAL A 163 -3.61 5.40 -18.26
C VAL A 163 -3.96 6.85 -18.59
N VAL A 164 -3.66 7.74 -17.65
CA VAL A 164 -3.75 9.20 -17.82
C VAL A 164 -2.39 9.78 -17.46
N PRO A 165 -1.64 10.32 -18.43
CA PRO A 165 -0.32 10.88 -18.16
C PRO A 165 -0.42 12.11 -17.23
N ASP A 166 0.56 12.23 -16.34
CA ASP A 166 0.73 13.37 -15.45
C ASP A 166 2.11 14.02 -15.63
N GLN A 167 2.47 14.94 -14.74
CA GLN A 167 3.75 15.64 -14.78
C GLN A 167 4.98 14.74 -14.60
N TYR A 168 4.82 13.53 -14.07
CA TYR A 168 5.90 12.57 -13.83
C TYR A 168 6.07 11.55 -14.96
N ALA A 169 5.16 11.52 -15.94
CA ALA A 169 5.15 10.53 -17.02
C ALA A 169 6.46 10.43 -17.82
N TYR A 170 7.30 11.45 -17.76
CA TYR A 170 8.58 11.53 -18.48
C TYR A 170 9.79 11.57 -17.55
N VAL A 171 9.59 11.30 -16.26
CA VAL A 171 10.66 11.29 -15.26
C VAL A 171 10.87 9.86 -14.80
N ASN A 172 12.14 9.44 -14.73
CA ASN A 172 12.48 8.13 -14.17
C ASN A 172 12.32 8.19 -12.64
N ILE A 173 11.17 7.75 -12.19
CA ILE A 173 10.81 7.65 -10.77
C ILE A 173 10.23 6.27 -10.54
N GLY A 174 10.85 5.51 -9.63
CA GLY A 174 10.38 4.18 -9.26
C GLY A 174 11.48 3.35 -8.63
N GLU A 175 11.10 2.25 -8.01
CA GLU A 175 12.05 1.30 -7.41
C GLU A 175 13.05 0.76 -8.44
N LYS A 176 12.62 0.59 -9.69
CA LYS A 176 13.46 0.14 -10.81
C LYS A 176 14.57 1.12 -11.20
N ASP A 177 14.41 2.38 -10.83
CA ASP A 177 15.35 3.47 -11.16
C ASP A 177 16.35 3.72 -10.03
N GLU A 178 16.22 3.01 -8.90
CA GLU A 178 17.19 3.01 -7.81
C GLU A 178 18.51 2.34 -8.25
N GLU A 179 19.61 2.70 -7.59
CA GLU A 179 20.95 2.21 -7.96
C GLU A 179 21.09 0.68 -7.79
N ASN A 180 20.50 0.10 -6.73
CA ASN A 180 20.59 -1.31 -6.40
C ASN A 180 19.23 -1.86 -5.93
N PRO A 181 18.24 -1.95 -6.80
CA PRO A 181 16.93 -2.42 -6.40
C PRO A 181 16.94 -3.93 -6.16
N LEU A 182 16.09 -4.39 -5.24
CA LEU A 182 15.84 -5.82 -5.09
C LEU A 182 15.11 -6.37 -6.33
N VAL A 183 15.50 -7.57 -6.75
CA VAL A 183 14.88 -8.22 -7.91
C VAL A 183 13.41 -8.57 -7.67
N TRP A 184 12.64 -8.53 -8.77
CA TRP A 184 11.27 -9.02 -8.79
C TRP A 184 11.21 -10.54 -8.56
N ASP A 185 10.19 -11.02 -7.84
CA ASP A 185 9.91 -12.43 -7.63
C ASP A 185 8.40 -12.67 -7.38
N GLN A 186 8.01 -13.93 -7.18
CA GLN A 186 6.65 -14.37 -6.86
C GLN A 186 6.65 -15.54 -5.88
#